data_95a972a7f54588966bc36edab60a2022
#
_entry.id   95a972a7f54588966bc36edab60a2022
#
_cell.length_a   1.000
_cell.length_b   1.000
_cell.length_c   1.000
_cell.angle_alpha   90.00
_cell.angle_beta   90.00
_cell.angle_gamma   90.00
#
_symmetry.space_group_name_H-M   'P 1'
#
loop_
_entity.id
_entity.type
_entity.pdbx_description
1 polymer ?
#
loop_
_entity_poly.entity_id
_entity_poly.type
_entity_poly.pdbx_seq_one_letter_code
_entity_poly.pdbx_strand_id
1 'polypeptide(L)'
;FKSVDDLYVGIAMKRVSLQSIVDRLVKNRSNMLEDQEIMKIYNKQPAHQVKHSNCGVIVPGVDTIAVSLANCCRPIPGDPIIGYISKGQGVKVHRADCPNILNEKKRLIPVQWEEGLDEKQYEVNLVVHSDDRNYLLSDIVTTLQQCNVYLKHVDSAVDEGNLEATTKLTVAVKNAAHLQNLIANLKKVRSVNEVVRTIQ
;
A
#
# COMPACT_ATOMS: atom_id res chain seq x y z
N PHE A 1 -3.89 11.34 -29.57
CA PHE A 1 -3.95 11.17 -31.03
C PHE A 1 -4.43 9.74 -31.32
N LYS A 2 -5.34 9.61 -32.31
CA LYS A 2 -5.90 8.30 -32.67
C LYS A 2 -5.06 7.55 -33.71
N SER A 3 -4.21 8.29 -34.44
CA SER A 3 -3.28 7.75 -35.43
C SER A 3 -1.95 8.50 -35.43
N VAL A 4 -0.96 7.97 -36.15
CA VAL A 4 0.35 8.60 -36.35
C VAL A 4 0.19 9.89 -37.20
N ASP A 5 -0.73 9.87 -38.15
CA ASP A 5 -1.01 11.03 -39.01
C ASP A 5 -1.63 12.18 -38.23
N ASP A 6 -2.53 11.88 -37.26
CA ASP A 6 -3.06 12.89 -36.31
C ASP A 6 -1.96 13.55 -35.48
N LEU A 7 -0.92 12.80 -35.13
CA LEU A 7 0.23 13.30 -34.40
C LEU A 7 1.03 14.26 -35.28
N TYR A 8 1.29 13.91 -36.54
CA TYR A 8 2.01 14.80 -37.47
C TYR A 8 1.25 16.11 -37.70
N VAL A 9 -0.07 16.03 -37.89
CA VAL A 9 -0.92 17.24 -38.00
C VAL A 9 -0.86 18.06 -36.71
N GLY A 10 -0.90 17.42 -35.56
CA GLY A 10 -0.77 18.08 -34.24
C GLY A 10 0.55 18.82 -34.09
N ILE A 11 1.66 18.27 -34.58
CA ILE A 11 2.99 18.89 -34.58
C ILE A 11 3.03 20.08 -35.56
N ALA A 12 2.52 19.87 -36.78
CA ALA A 12 2.49 20.93 -37.82
C ALA A 12 1.66 22.12 -37.38
N MET A 13 0.54 21.90 -36.68
CA MET A 13 -0.31 22.95 -36.11
C MET A 13 0.20 23.52 -34.77
N LYS A 14 1.42 23.17 -34.34
CA LYS A 14 2.02 23.59 -33.05
C LYS A 14 1.17 23.30 -31.81
N ARG A 15 0.26 22.35 -31.89
CA ARG A 15 -0.56 21.88 -30.75
C ARG A 15 0.24 21.05 -29.75
N VAL A 16 1.34 20.44 -30.22
CA VAL A 16 2.28 19.66 -29.44
C VAL A 16 3.70 20.00 -29.87
N SER A 17 4.60 20.25 -28.94
CA SER A 17 6.00 20.50 -29.27
C SER A 17 6.75 19.19 -29.49
N LEU A 18 7.63 19.15 -30.48
CA LEU A 18 8.55 18.03 -30.73
C LEU A 18 9.35 17.67 -29.47
N GLN A 19 9.79 18.69 -28.72
CA GLN A 19 10.56 18.50 -27.49
C GLN A 19 9.77 17.71 -26.45
N SER A 20 8.49 18.03 -26.23
CA SER A 20 7.65 17.32 -25.26
C SER A 20 7.41 15.85 -25.63
N ILE A 21 7.41 15.52 -26.92
CA ILE A 21 7.31 14.14 -27.40
C ILE A 21 8.62 13.39 -27.16
N VAL A 22 9.75 14.03 -27.53
CA VAL A 22 11.08 13.48 -27.31
C VAL A 22 11.33 13.21 -25.81
N ASP A 23 11.05 14.18 -24.95
CA ASP A 23 11.23 14.06 -23.49
C ASP A 23 10.39 12.89 -22.93
N ARG A 24 9.18 12.72 -23.43
CA ARG A 24 8.30 11.61 -23.02
C ARG A 24 8.79 10.24 -23.50
N LEU A 25 9.31 10.18 -24.72
CA LEU A 25 9.89 8.94 -25.29
C LEU A 25 11.19 8.57 -24.62
N VAL A 26 12.08 9.55 -24.36
CA VAL A 26 13.36 9.34 -23.65
C VAL A 26 13.09 8.90 -22.22
N LYS A 27 12.18 9.55 -21.52
CA LYS A 27 11.80 9.18 -20.14
C LYS A 27 11.18 7.78 -20.05
N ASN A 28 10.34 7.39 -21.01
CA ASN A 28 9.79 6.04 -21.09
C ASN A 28 10.88 4.99 -21.41
N ARG A 29 11.85 5.32 -22.25
CA ARG A 29 12.95 4.41 -22.62
C ARG A 29 13.93 4.21 -21.47
N SER A 30 14.32 5.26 -20.75
CA SER A 30 15.16 5.16 -19.56
C SER A 30 14.51 4.31 -18.47
N ASN A 31 13.21 4.55 -18.18
CA ASN A 31 12.47 3.76 -17.21
C ASN A 31 12.37 2.27 -17.58
N MET A 32 12.22 1.94 -18.89
CA MET A 32 12.21 0.54 -19.33
C MET A 32 13.58 -0.13 -19.22
N LEU A 33 14.66 0.63 -19.44
CA LEU A 33 16.05 0.12 -19.29
C LEU A 33 16.36 -0.12 -17.80
N GLU A 34 15.97 0.79 -16.92
CA GLU A 34 16.15 0.64 -15.48
C GLU A 34 15.41 -0.60 -14.93
N ASP A 35 14.17 -0.84 -15.35
CA ASP A 35 13.42 -2.04 -14.94
C ASP A 35 14.09 -3.34 -15.42
N GLN A 36 14.65 -3.35 -16.65
CA GLN A 36 15.37 -4.51 -17.18
C GLN A 36 16.71 -4.73 -16.47
N GLU A 37 17.40 -3.66 -16.09
CA GLU A 37 18.64 -3.73 -15.32
C GLU A 37 18.37 -4.24 -13.90
N ILE A 38 17.34 -3.76 -13.23
CA ILE A 38 16.90 -4.25 -11.92
C ILE A 38 16.62 -5.76 -11.98
N MET A 39 15.85 -6.22 -12.99
CA MET A 39 15.56 -7.64 -13.16
C MET A 39 16.81 -8.47 -13.47
N LYS A 40 17.77 -7.92 -14.22
CA LYS A 40 19.05 -8.61 -14.51
C LYS A 40 19.93 -8.71 -13.27
N ILE A 41 19.97 -7.67 -12.43
CA ILE A 41 20.70 -7.66 -11.16
C ILE A 41 20.07 -8.70 -10.21
N TYR A 42 18.75 -8.69 -10.07
CA TYR A 42 18.01 -9.66 -9.24
C TYR A 42 18.29 -11.11 -9.66
N ASN A 43 18.32 -11.41 -10.97
CA ASN A 43 18.53 -12.76 -11.47
C ASN A 43 20.00 -13.21 -11.45
N LYS A 44 20.99 -12.32 -11.25
CA LYS A 44 22.41 -12.61 -11.32
C LYS A 44 23.12 -12.79 -9.98
N GLN A 45 22.52 -12.38 -8.86
CA GLN A 45 23.21 -12.40 -7.57
C GLN A 45 22.90 -13.65 -6.75
N PRO A 46 23.91 -14.40 -6.26
CA PRO A 46 23.75 -15.32 -5.15
C PRO A 46 23.45 -14.51 -3.89
N ALA A 47 22.59 -15.05 -3.02
CA ALA A 47 22.15 -14.42 -1.78
C ALA A 47 23.34 -14.01 -0.88
N HIS A 48 23.76 -12.75 -0.95
CA HIS A 48 24.76 -12.19 -0.05
C HIS A 48 24.37 -10.79 0.43
N GLN A 49 24.35 -10.67 1.75
CA GLN A 49 24.24 -9.47 2.61
C GLN A 49 22.95 -8.64 2.47
N VAL A 50 22.18 -8.76 3.52
CA VAL A 50 20.92 -8.04 3.75
C VAL A 50 21.25 -6.63 4.25
N LYS A 51 20.93 -5.59 3.49
CA LYS A 51 20.84 -4.21 4.01
C LYS A 51 19.42 -3.90 4.43
N HIS A 52 19.30 -3.33 5.63
CA HIS A 52 18.03 -2.95 6.22
C HIS A 52 17.35 -1.82 5.43
N SER A 53 16.11 -2.03 5.02
CA SER A 53 15.32 -0.98 4.40
C SER A 53 14.65 -0.11 5.46
N ASN A 54 14.38 1.17 5.16
CA ASN A 54 13.67 2.06 6.09
C ASN A 54 12.24 1.57 6.41
N CYS A 55 11.65 0.72 5.56
CA CYS A 55 10.30 0.18 5.74
C CYS A 55 10.27 -1.20 6.43
N GLY A 56 11.42 -1.80 6.76
CA GLY A 56 11.51 -3.10 7.42
C GLY A 56 11.23 -4.29 6.49
N VAL A 57 11.55 -4.17 5.20
CA VAL A 57 11.40 -5.23 4.21
C VAL A 57 12.74 -5.51 3.54
N ILE A 58 13.07 -6.77 3.39
CA ILE A 58 14.26 -7.28 2.72
C ILE A 58 13.88 -7.73 1.32
N VAL A 59 14.66 -7.28 0.32
CA VAL A 59 14.61 -7.79 -1.04
C VAL A 59 15.83 -8.68 -1.24
N PRO A 60 15.68 -10.01 -1.31
CA PRO A 60 16.80 -10.91 -1.49
C PRO A 60 17.56 -10.58 -2.79
N GLY A 61 18.90 -10.48 -2.71
CA GLY A 61 19.76 -10.29 -3.88
C GLY A 61 19.87 -8.85 -4.41
N VAL A 62 19.31 -7.84 -3.71
CA VAL A 62 19.37 -6.45 -4.18
C VAL A 62 19.60 -5.47 -3.03
N ASP A 63 20.81 -4.91 -2.95
CA ASP A 63 21.24 -4.06 -1.83
C ASP A 63 21.03 -2.56 -2.05
N THR A 64 20.70 -2.11 -3.25
CA THR A 64 20.75 -0.69 -3.62
C THR A 64 19.44 -0.12 -4.14
N ILE A 65 18.35 -0.89 -4.10
CA ILE A 65 17.05 -0.44 -4.63
C ILE A 65 16.22 0.21 -3.53
N ALA A 66 15.59 1.33 -3.87
CA ALA A 66 14.60 1.95 -3.00
C ALA A 66 13.42 0.99 -2.79
N VAL A 67 13.07 0.73 -1.52
CA VAL A 67 11.93 -0.11 -1.14
C VAL A 67 10.91 0.74 -0.41
N SER A 68 9.65 0.65 -0.78
CA SER A 68 8.55 1.39 -0.15
C SER A 68 7.30 0.52 -0.03
N LEU A 69 6.51 0.75 1.03
CA LEU A 69 5.22 0.09 1.20
C LEU A 69 4.15 0.73 0.30
N ALA A 70 3.26 -0.09 -0.23
CA ALA A 70 2.16 0.38 -1.08
C ALA A 70 1.06 1.04 -0.25
N ASN A 71 0.62 2.23 -0.66
CA ASN A 71 -0.43 2.97 0.02
C ASN A 71 -1.82 2.32 -0.12
N CYS A 72 -2.07 1.60 -1.23
CA CYS A 72 -3.36 0.96 -1.50
C CYS A 72 -3.72 -0.13 -0.49
N CYS A 73 -2.77 -0.98 -0.09
CA CYS A 73 -3.02 -2.11 0.80
C CYS A 73 -2.30 -2.00 2.15
N ARG A 74 -1.40 -1.02 2.31
CA ARG A 74 -0.66 -0.72 3.56
C ARG A 74 -0.21 -1.99 4.29
N PRO A 75 0.72 -2.78 3.72
CA PRO A 75 1.19 -4.01 4.34
C PRO A 75 1.87 -3.75 5.69
N ILE A 76 1.70 -4.66 6.63
CA ILE A 76 2.30 -4.62 7.97
C ILE A 76 3.04 -5.92 8.27
N PRO A 77 4.03 -5.93 9.20
CA PRO A 77 4.73 -7.15 9.58
C PRO A 77 3.77 -8.27 9.98
N GLY A 78 3.98 -9.47 9.40
CA GLY A 78 3.10 -10.62 9.54
C GLY A 78 2.07 -10.78 8.42
N ASP A 79 1.87 -9.77 7.55
CA ASP A 79 1.13 -9.98 6.30
C ASP A 79 1.98 -10.75 5.29
N PRO A 80 1.39 -11.62 4.46
CA PRO A 80 2.05 -12.15 3.28
C PRO A 80 2.28 -11.01 2.28
N ILE A 81 3.54 -10.82 1.85
CA ILE A 81 3.94 -9.69 1.01
C ILE A 81 4.62 -10.13 -0.27
N ILE A 82 4.54 -9.27 -1.27
CA ILE A 82 5.20 -9.41 -2.55
C ILE A 82 5.73 -8.05 -3.02
N GLY A 83 6.90 -8.03 -3.62
CA GLY A 83 7.49 -6.83 -4.21
C GLY A 83 7.03 -6.65 -5.65
N TYR A 84 6.66 -5.44 -6.01
CA TYR A 84 6.38 -5.04 -7.38
C TYR A 84 7.44 -4.03 -7.84
N ILE A 85 8.13 -4.34 -8.94
CA ILE A 85 9.11 -3.45 -9.55
C ILE A 85 8.37 -2.31 -10.24
N SER A 86 8.45 -1.12 -9.65
CA SER A 86 7.81 0.08 -10.17
C SER A 86 8.77 0.88 -11.04
N LYS A 87 8.29 1.35 -12.19
CA LYS A 87 9.10 2.13 -13.14
C LYS A 87 9.70 3.37 -12.49
N GLY A 88 11.02 3.39 -12.37
CA GLY A 88 11.78 4.51 -11.84
C GLY A 88 11.56 4.83 -10.34
N GLN A 89 10.88 3.95 -9.58
CA GLN A 89 10.59 4.14 -8.14
C GLN A 89 11.12 3.00 -7.26
N GLY A 90 11.80 2.02 -7.83
CA GLY A 90 12.30 0.86 -7.10
C GLY A 90 11.24 -0.21 -6.87
N VAL A 91 11.27 -0.85 -5.70
CA VAL A 91 10.35 -1.93 -5.33
C VAL A 91 9.24 -1.39 -4.43
N LYS A 92 8.00 -1.58 -4.86
CA LYS A 92 6.82 -1.28 -4.06
C LYS A 92 6.26 -2.57 -3.47
N VAL A 93 6.20 -2.65 -2.15
CA VAL A 93 5.76 -3.84 -1.43
C VAL A 93 4.27 -3.79 -1.21
N HIS A 94 3.58 -4.82 -1.70
CA HIS A 94 2.15 -5.02 -1.54
C HIS A 94 1.86 -6.24 -0.67
N ARG A 95 0.65 -6.32 -0.13
CA ARG A 95 0.10 -7.58 0.37
C ARG A 95 -0.11 -8.53 -0.80
N ALA A 96 0.10 -9.82 -0.60
CA ALA A 96 -0.05 -10.83 -1.64
C ALA A 96 -1.48 -10.93 -2.20
N ASP A 97 -2.49 -10.54 -1.41
CA ASP A 97 -3.91 -10.51 -1.77
C ASP A 97 -4.39 -9.17 -2.35
N CYS A 98 -3.48 -8.22 -2.63
CA CYS A 98 -3.86 -6.91 -3.11
C CYS A 98 -4.40 -6.95 -4.56
N PRO A 99 -5.62 -6.46 -4.82
CA PRO A 99 -6.22 -6.49 -6.17
C PRO A 99 -5.35 -5.79 -7.22
N ASN A 100 -4.60 -4.76 -6.83
CA ASN A 100 -3.79 -3.96 -7.75
C ASN A 100 -2.59 -4.73 -8.34
N ILE A 101 -2.23 -5.89 -7.76
CA ILE A 101 -1.10 -6.70 -8.24
C ILE A 101 -1.50 -8.11 -8.69
N LEU A 102 -2.74 -8.54 -8.45
CA LEU A 102 -3.19 -9.91 -8.78
C LEU A 102 -3.04 -10.24 -10.28
N ASN A 103 -3.17 -9.24 -11.15
CA ASN A 103 -3.06 -9.41 -12.60
C ASN A 103 -1.62 -9.21 -13.12
N GLU A 104 -0.68 -8.80 -12.26
CA GLU A 104 0.71 -8.58 -12.65
C GLU A 104 1.54 -9.86 -12.46
N LYS A 105 2.12 -10.39 -13.55
CA LYS A 105 2.94 -11.61 -13.50
C LYS A 105 4.42 -11.37 -13.78
N LYS A 106 4.77 -10.25 -14.44
CA LYS A 106 6.12 -10.04 -15.01
C LYS A 106 7.07 -9.23 -14.14
N ARG A 107 6.57 -8.53 -13.11
CA ARG A 107 7.35 -7.59 -12.28
C ARG A 107 7.27 -7.89 -10.80
N LEU A 108 6.82 -9.09 -10.45
CA LEU A 108 6.73 -9.53 -9.08
C LEU A 108 8.03 -10.20 -8.65
N ILE A 109 8.50 -9.86 -7.47
CA ILE A 109 9.67 -10.45 -6.83
C ILE A 109 9.33 -10.86 -5.40
N PRO A 110 9.89 -11.97 -4.90
CA PRO A 110 9.74 -12.33 -3.51
C PRO A 110 10.44 -11.31 -2.61
N VAL A 111 9.78 -10.94 -1.52
CA VAL A 111 10.31 -10.07 -0.48
C VAL A 111 9.93 -10.63 0.88
N GLN A 112 10.66 -10.24 1.93
CA GLN A 112 10.44 -10.75 3.28
C GLN A 112 10.46 -9.60 4.29
N TRP A 113 9.68 -9.75 5.38
CA TRP A 113 9.79 -8.86 6.51
C TRP A 113 11.13 -9.08 7.22
N GLU A 114 11.71 -7.98 7.66
CA GLU A 114 12.88 -7.98 8.52
C GLU A 114 12.51 -8.46 9.93
N GLU A 115 13.42 -9.12 10.61
CA GLU A 115 13.23 -9.49 12.02
C GLU A 115 13.47 -8.29 12.94
N GLY A 116 12.84 -8.27 14.12
CA GLY A 116 13.05 -7.23 15.12
C GLY A 116 12.38 -5.89 14.86
N LEU A 117 11.25 -5.87 14.16
CA LEU A 117 10.49 -4.65 13.81
C LEU A 117 9.55 -4.13 14.92
N ASP A 118 9.67 -4.61 16.16
CA ASP A 118 8.70 -4.36 17.24
C ASP A 118 8.57 -2.88 17.65
N GLU A 119 9.55 -2.05 17.33
CA GLU A 119 9.52 -0.61 17.62
C GLU A 119 8.83 0.22 16.53
N LYS A 120 8.70 -0.30 15.32
CA LYS A 120 8.07 0.43 14.20
C LYS A 120 6.56 0.33 14.27
N GLN A 121 5.91 1.41 13.86
CA GLN A 121 4.45 1.47 13.74
C GLN A 121 4.05 1.61 12.27
N TYR A 122 3.00 0.89 11.88
CA TYR A 122 2.50 0.81 10.52
C TYR A 122 1.05 1.27 10.47
N GLU A 123 0.71 2.06 9.46
CA GLU A 123 -0.64 2.57 9.29
C GLU A 123 -1.55 1.55 8.63
N VAL A 124 -2.74 1.38 9.18
CA VAL A 124 -3.79 0.53 8.62
C VAL A 124 -5.11 1.29 8.58
N ASN A 125 -5.88 1.07 7.51
CA ASN A 125 -7.24 1.59 7.41
C ASN A 125 -8.23 0.48 7.78
N LEU A 126 -9.15 0.82 8.68
CA LEU A 126 -10.26 -0.03 9.09
C LEU A 126 -11.58 0.69 8.80
N VAL A 127 -12.59 -0.08 8.48
CA VAL A 127 -13.98 0.37 8.44
C VAL A 127 -14.75 -0.46 9.46
N VAL A 128 -15.44 0.24 10.34
CA VAL A 128 -16.33 -0.35 11.35
C VAL A 128 -17.76 -0.07 10.91
N HIS A 129 -18.53 -1.12 10.65
CA HIS A 129 -19.97 -1.07 10.41
C HIS A 129 -20.71 -1.39 11.70
N SER A 130 -21.66 -0.58 12.07
CA SER A 130 -22.36 -0.68 13.36
C SER A 130 -23.77 -0.10 13.28
N ASP A 131 -24.65 -0.51 14.18
CA ASP A 131 -25.91 0.20 14.40
C ASP A 131 -25.63 1.48 15.18
N ASP A 132 -26.23 2.61 14.77
CA ASP A 132 -26.02 3.90 15.42
C ASP A 132 -26.59 3.90 16.83
N ARG A 133 -25.85 4.51 17.75
CA ARG A 133 -26.27 4.77 19.12
C ARG A 133 -25.41 5.86 19.76
N ASN A 134 -25.96 6.41 20.84
CA ASN A 134 -25.22 7.33 21.67
C ASN A 134 -23.93 6.71 22.22
N TYR A 135 -22.84 7.48 22.21
CA TYR A 135 -21.51 7.12 22.71
C TYR A 135 -20.79 6.01 21.94
N LEU A 136 -21.28 5.57 20.76
CA LEU A 136 -20.65 4.52 19.97
C LEU A 136 -19.19 4.88 19.64
N LEU A 137 -18.93 6.08 19.12
CA LEU A 137 -17.59 6.54 18.78
C LEU A 137 -16.67 6.59 20.01
N SER A 138 -17.21 6.98 21.17
CA SER A 138 -16.46 7.01 22.43
C SER A 138 -16.00 5.60 22.84
N ASP A 139 -16.88 4.59 22.70
CA ASP A 139 -16.55 3.21 23.03
C ASP A 139 -15.49 2.64 22.05
N ILE A 140 -15.59 2.98 20.77
CA ILE A 140 -14.58 2.63 19.76
C ILE A 140 -13.22 3.22 20.14
N VAL A 141 -13.17 4.53 20.45
CA VAL A 141 -11.91 5.21 20.84
C VAL A 141 -11.34 4.64 22.14
N THR A 142 -12.19 4.34 23.12
CA THR A 142 -11.77 3.70 24.37
C THR A 142 -11.16 2.32 24.11
N THR A 143 -11.74 1.55 23.19
CA THR A 143 -11.20 0.23 22.80
C THR A 143 -9.83 0.36 22.13
N LEU A 144 -9.63 1.38 21.27
CA LEU A 144 -8.32 1.66 20.68
C LEU A 144 -7.27 1.97 21.76
N GLN A 145 -7.62 2.77 22.76
CA GLN A 145 -6.77 3.11 23.87
C GLN A 145 -6.41 1.86 24.71
N GLN A 146 -7.37 1.00 25.02
CA GLN A 146 -7.14 -0.25 25.76
C GLN A 146 -6.21 -1.21 25.01
N CYS A 147 -6.24 -1.19 23.68
CA CYS A 147 -5.34 -1.97 22.83
C CYS A 147 -3.98 -1.30 22.60
N ASN A 148 -3.68 -0.14 23.20
CA ASN A 148 -2.47 0.66 22.95
C ASN A 148 -2.26 0.98 21.45
N VAL A 149 -3.33 1.30 20.74
CA VAL A 149 -3.33 1.64 19.33
C VAL A 149 -3.47 3.15 19.18
N TYR A 150 -2.58 3.75 18.41
CA TYR A 150 -2.64 5.18 18.13
C TYR A 150 -3.61 5.46 16.98
N LEU A 151 -4.62 6.30 17.25
CA LEU A 151 -5.58 6.78 16.26
C LEU A 151 -5.01 8.00 15.53
N LYS A 152 -4.83 7.89 14.21
CA LYS A 152 -4.36 8.99 13.36
C LYS A 152 -5.50 9.80 12.74
N HIS A 153 -6.52 9.11 12.29
CA HIS A 153 -7.68 9.74 11.65
C HIS A 153 -8.95 8.94 11.95
N VAL A 154 -10.05 9.64 12.11
CA VAL A 154 -11.39 9.07 12.25
C VAL A 154 -12.36 9.90 11.41
N ASP A 155 -13.21 9.20 10.68
CA ASP A 155 -14.34 9.76 9.95
C ASP A 155 -15.55 8.86 10.21
N SER A 156 -16.64 9.44 10.72
CA SER A 156 -17.84 8.69 11.09
C SER A 156 -19.03 9.33 10.44
N ALA A 157 -19.80 8.53 9.72
CA ALA A 157 -21.02 8.94 9.06
C ALA A 157 -22.16 8.03 9.52
N VAL A 158 -23.34 8.60 9.73
CA VAL A 158 -24.58 7.90 10.09
C VAL A 158 -25.53 7.98 8.91
N ASP A 159 -26.09 6.84 8.52
CA ASP A 159 -27.23 6.77 7.60
C ASP A 159 -28.53 6.85 8.42
N GLU A 160 -29.17 8.02 8.36
CA GLU A 160 -30.41 8.30 9.12
C GLU A 160 -31.57 7.38 8.67
N GLY A 161 -31.53 6.84 7.45
CA GLY A 161 -32.59 5.96 6.93
C GLY A 161 -32.58 4.57 7.57
N ASN A 162 -31.38 4.03 7.82
CA ASN A 162 -31.20 2.67 8.33
C ASN A 162 -30.70 2.63 9.77
N LEU A 163 -30.40 3.79 10.37
CA LEU A 163 -29.75 3.90 11.69
C LEU A 163 -28.41 3.12 11.76
N GLU A 164 -27.70 3.07 10.66
CA GLU A 164 -26.38 2.46 10.55
C GLU A 164 -25.28 3.52 10.60
N ALA A 165 -24.22 3.22 11.31
CA ALA A 165 -23.04 4.06 11.37
C ALA A 165 -21.84 3.37 10.68
N THR A 166 -21.18 4.10 9.80
CA THR A 166 -19.93 3.69 9.18
C THR A 166 -18.79 4.55 9.71
N THR A 167 -17.88 3.95 10.47
CA THR A 167 -16.72 4.66 11.03
C THR A 167 -15.44 4.18 10.34
N LYS A 168 -14.76 5.10 9.65
CA LYS A 168 -13.46 4.89 9.02
C LYS A 168 -12.35 5.30 9.97
N LEU A 169 -11.42 4.40 10.21
CA LEU A 169 -10.30 4.61 11.14
C LEU A 169 -8.98 4.44 10.41
N THR A 170 -8.06 5.38 10.59
CA THR A 170 -6.65 5.16 10.28
C THR A 170 -5.89 4.99 11.59
N VAL A 171 -5.36 3.81 11.82
CA VAL A 171 -4.69 3.44 13.08
C VAL A 171 -3.24 3.03 12.83
N ALA A 172 -2.40 3.20 13.84
CA ALA A 172 -1.01 2.75 13.83
C ALA A 172 -0.87 1.50 14.71
N VAL A 173 -0.42 0.40 14.09
CA VAL A 173 -0.23 -0.90 14.73
C VAL A 173 1.20 -1.39 14.54
N LYS A 174 1.66 -2.32 15.38
CA LYS A 174 3.02 -2.88 15.30
C LYS A 174 3.13 -3.98 14.24
N ASN A 175 2.17 -4.90 14.22
CA ASN A 175 2.17 -6.08 13.35
C ASN A 175 0.74 -6.65 13.17
N ALA A 176 0.63 -7.70 12.38
CA ALA A 176 -0.64 -8.36 12.09
C ALA A 176 -1.32 -8.95 13.34
N ALA A 177 -0.57 -9.48 14.30
CA ALA A 177 -1.12 -10.01 15.55
C ALA A 177 -1.74 -8.88 16.40
N HIS A 178 -1.08 -7.72 16.49
CA HIS A 178 -1.62 -6.53 17.17
C HIS A 178 -2.90 -6.04 16.49
N LEU A 179 -2.92 -6.02 15.14
CA LEU A 179 -4.12 -5.67 14.38
C LEU A 179 -5.27 -6.65 14.62
N GLN A 180 -5.00 -7.96 14.61
CA GLN A 180 -6.03 -8.98 14.86
C GLN A 180 -6.63 -8.85 16.26
N ASN A 181 -5.79 -8.59 17.27
CA ASN A 181 -6.26 -8.32 18.64
C ASN A 181 -7.17 -7.08 18.68
N LEU A 182 -6.78 -6.00 18.01
CA LEU A 182 -7.62 -4.80 17.90
C LEU A 182 -8.97 -5.12 17.25
N ILE A 183 -8.98 -5.79 16.10
CA ILE A 183 -10.21 -6.15 15.38
C ILE A 183 -11.12 -7.01 16.28
N ALA A 184 -10.54 -8.00 16.98
CA ALA A 184 -11.29 -8.85 17.88
C ALA A 184 -11.93 -8.08 19.05
N ASN A 185 -11.27 -7.06 19.57
CA ASN A 185 -11.82 -6.21 20.65
C ASN A 185 -12.86 -5.21 20.13
N LEU A 186 -12.65 -4.63 18.94
CA LEU A 186 -13.65 -3.76 18.30
C LEU A 186 -14.96 -4.51 18.01
N LYS A 187 -14.89 -5.77 17.60
CA LYS A 187 -16.07 -6.63 17.38
C LYS A 187 -16.85 -6.94 18.66
N LYS A 188 -16.24 -6.78 19.84
CA LYS A 188 -16.93 -6.94 21.14
C LYS A 188 -17.66 -5.68 21.57
N VAL A 189 -17.40 -4.54 20.96
CA VAL A 189 -18.11 -3.29 21.26
C VAL A 189 -19.57 -3.47 20.87
N ARG A 190 -20.46 -3.13 21.78
CA ARG A 190 -21.91 -3.24 21.54
C ARG A 190 -22.29 -2.46 20.28
N SER A 191 -23.16 -3.03 19.47
CA SER A 191 -23.67 -2.49 18.19
C SER A 191 -22.67 -2.50 17.04
N VAL A 192 -21.44 -2.99 17.22
CA VAL A 192 -20.52 -3.21 16.11
C VAL A 192 -20.86 -4.53 15.42
N ASN A 193 -21.21 -4.44 14.13
CA ASN A 193 -21.63 -5.57 13.31
C ASN A 193 -20.43 -6.18 12.58
N GLU A 194 -19.58 -5.32 12.01
CA GLU A 194 -18.43 -5.77 11.23
C GLU A 194 -17.24 -4.80 11.34
N VAL A 195 -16.03 -5.36 11.30
CA VAL A 195 -14.79 -4.60 11.22
C VAL A 195 -13.96 -5.15 10.08
N VAL A 196 -13.69 -4.31 9.07
CA VAL A 196 -13.01 -4.69 7.84
C VAL A 196 -11.74 -3.87 7.66
N ARG A 197 -10.64 -4.53 7.29
CA ARG A 197 -9.43 -3.84 6.83
C ARG A 197 -9.59 -3.53 5.35
N THR A 198 -9.57 -2.24 5.00
CA THR A 198 -9.80 -1.80 3.63
C THR A 198 -8.53 -1.73 2.81
N ILE A 199 -8.67 -2.02 1.52
CA ILE A 199 -7.69 -1.78 0.46
C ILE A 199 -8.24 -0.60 -0.36
N GLN A 200 -7.43 0.43 -0.56
CA GLN A 200 -7.80 1.62 -1.35
C GLN A 200 -7.51 1.43 -2.83
#